data_b0cef6bdfaf47a932ba4911e485ffd74
#
_entry.id   b0cef6bdfaf47a932ba4911e485ffd74
#
_cell.length_a   1.000
_cell.length_b   1.000
_cell.length_c   1.000
_cell.angle_alpha   90.00
_cell.angle_beta   90.00
_cell.angle_gamma   90.00
#
_symmetry.space_group_name_H-M   'P 1'
#
loop_
_entity.id
_entity.type
_entity.pdbx_description
1 polymer ?
#
loop_
_entity_poly.entity_id
_entity_poly.type
_entity_poly.pdbx_seq_one_letter_code
_entity_poly.pdbx_strand_id
1 'polypeptide(L)'
;MCIRDRINPLLVKLSVPMMISMLVQALYNVVDSVFVSHVSENALTAVSLAFSLQNVMIAVGVGTGVGVNAMLSKSLGEKNQSRANATAKNGIFLSLCSFVVFLVIGLTCMKPYFYAQTSDAAIAQQGIQYLSVCCIFSLGLFTQTMGEKLLAATGRTHLSMISQLVGAVVNIILDPIFIFGYCGEALSGTTGAAVATVIGQFCGAGMTLFFNLNRNPDIQISFKGFRPSAKAIGRIYTVGLPSIAMQCVGSLMTFGMNLILMSFSATAVAVFGVYFKLQSFVFMPIFGLNNGMVPIISYNYGARRPDRVKKTIKLAVCYAECIMLIGFCIFQFAPDKVLGIFAASDAMLAIGIPAMRIICLHFLLAGASIVLSSVFQALGNGVFSLIVSVCRQLFVLLPAAWLLAQTGNVNNVWWAFLIAEIVSVLLSLGFYARINKNIIAPMYSPAE
;
A
#
# COMPACT_ATOMS: atom_id res chain seq x y z
N MET A 1 -19.05 -14.00 -5.74
CA MET A 1 -19.13 -12.62 -6.28
C MET A 1 -20.14 -12.63 -7.37
N CYS A 2 -21.21 -11.94 -7.18
CA CYS A 2 -22.39 -12.26 -7.93
C CYS A 2 -22.48 -11.49 -9.23
N ILE A 3 -22.50 -12.20 -10.35
CA ILE A 3 -22.89 -11.67 -11.67
C ILE A 3 -24.31 -11.06 -11.60
N ARG A 4 -25.12 -11.46 -10.61
CA ARG A 4 -26.52 -11.02 -10.42
C ARG A 4 -26.67 -9.75 -9.59
N ASP A 5 -25.69 -9.40 -8.70
CA ASP A 5 -25.80 -8.25 -7.82
C ASP A 5 -25.66 -6.93 -8.58
N ARG A 6 -26.39 -5.91 -8.14
CA ARG A 6 -26.19 -4.54 -8.66
C ARG A 6 -24.79 -4.08 -8.31
N ILE A 7 -24.08 -3.46 -9.28
CA ILE A 7 -22.66 -3.06 -9.12
C ILE A 7 -22.45 -2.08 -7.98
N ASN A 8 -23.32 -1.08 -7.82
CA ASN A 8 -23.16 -0.05 -6.80
C ASN A 8 -23.18 -0.64 -5.37
N PRO A 9 -24.20 -1.38 -4.92
CA PRO A 9 -24.16 -2.01 -3.60
C PRO A 9 -22.99 -2.99 -3.43
N LEU A 10 -22.63 -3.72 -4.48
CA LEU A 10 -21.52 -4.66 -4.44
C LEU A 10 -20.19 -3.94 -4.21
N LEU A 11 -19.92 -2.84 -4.94
CA LEU A 11 -18.72 -2.04 -4.79
C LEU A 11 -18.61 -1.48 -3.37
N VAL A 12 -19.68 -0.88 -2.85
CA VAL A 12 -19.72 -0.34 -1.48
C VAL A 12 -19.49 -1.46 -0.46
N LYS A 13 -20.19 -2.60 -0.58
CA LYS A 13 -20.06 -3.74 0.33
C LYS A 13 -18.63 -4.30 0.40
N LEU A 14 -17.91 -4.33 -0.72
CA LEU A 14 -16.54 -4.85 -0.75
C LEU A 14 -15.50 -3.77 -0.40
N SER A 15 -15.76 -2.51 -0.73
CA SER A 15 -14.79 -1.44 -0.52
C SER A 15 -14.81 -0.86 0.89
N VAL A 16 -15.97 -0.68 1.51
CA VAL A 16 -16.08 -0.07 2.85
C VAL A 16 -15.27 -0.83 3.91
N PRO A 17 -15.34 -2.17 4.00
CA PRO A 17 -14.47 -2.90 4.93
C PRO A 17 -12.98 -2.66 4.67
N MET A 18 -12.57 -2.61 3.41
CA MET A 18 -11.16 -2.38 3.04
C MET A 18 -10.73 -0.92 3.33
N MET A 19 -11.63 0.05 3.16
CA MET A 19 -11.36 1.45 3.52
C MET A 19 -11.15 1.59 5.03
N ILE A 20 -11.99 0.95 5.84
CA ILE A 20 -11.83 0.92 7.31
C ILE A 20 -10.51 0.26 7.68
N SER A 21 -10.16 -0.87 7.09
CA SER A 21 -8.87 -1.54 7.29
C SER A 21 -7.68 -0.62 7.03
N MET A 22 -7.69 0.10 5.90
CA MET A 22 -6.60 1.01 5.52
C MET A 22 -6.50 2.21 6.48
N LEU A 23 -7.64 2.75 6.93
CA LEU A 23 -7.64 3.83 7.93
C LEU A 23 -7.10 3.35 9.27
N VAL A 24 -7.48 2.16 9.72
CA VAL A 24 -6.96 1.58 10.97
C VAL A 24 -5.46 1.31 10.86
N GLN A 25 -4.99 0.87 9.69
CA GLN A 25 -3.56 0.69 9.45
C GLN A 25 -2.80 2.02 9.53
N ALA A 26 -3.35 3.10 8.96
CA ALA A 26 -2.74 4.43 9.06
C ALA A 26 -2.69 4.90 10.54
N LEU A 27 -3.78 4.70 11.27
CA LEU A 27 -3.87 5.07 12.68
C LEU A 27 -2.87 4.28 13.53
N TYR A 28 -2.80 2.97 13.35
CA TYR A 28 -1.87 2.12 14.10
C TYR A 28 -0.41 2.52 13.86
N ASN A 29 -0.02 2.86 12.63
CA ASN A 29 1.34 3.32 12.33
C ASN A 29 1.69 4.64 13.04
N VAL A 30 0.71 5.52 13.23
CA VAL A 30 0.90 6.77 14.01
C VAL A 30 1.06 6.44 15.48
N VAL A 31 0.22 5.57 16.03
CA VAL A 31 0.25 5.17 17.45
C VAL A 31 1.58 4.50 17.81
N ASP A 32 2.05 3.55 17.00
CA ASP A 32 3.34 2.87 17.16
C ASP A 32 4.50 3.90 17.18
N SER A 33 4.50 4.84 16.22
CA SER A 33 5.51 5.90 16.17
C SER A 33 5.50 6.79 17.43
N VAL A 34 4.32 7.06 18.01
CA VAL A 34 4.18 7.83 19.26
C VAL A 34 4.77 7.04 20.42
N PHE A 35 4.47 5.76 20.57
CA PHE A 35 5.04 4.95 21.65
C PHE A 35 6.57 4.84 21.56
N VAL A 36 7.11 4.60 20.37
CA VAL A 36 8.56 4.55 20.15
C VAL A 36 9.24 5.88 20.47
N SER A 37 8.61 7.01 20.13
CA SER A 37 9.16 8.34 20.43
C SER A 37 9.31 8.64 21.93
N HIS A 38 8.50 8.01 22.78
CA HIS A 38 8.60 8.14 24.23
C HIS A 38 9.77 7.35 24.84
N VAL A 39 10.38 6.43 24.11
CA VAL A 39 11.55 5.67 24.58
C VAL A 39 12.81 6.52 24.54
N SER A 40 13.18 6.99 23.35
CA SER A 40 14.31 7.89 23.12
C SER A 40 14.32 8.40 21.67
N GLU A 41 15.01 9.52 21.42
CA GLU A 41 15.25 10.01 20.06
C GLU A 41 16.06 9.00 19.22
N ASN A 42 17.00 8.30 19.82
CA ASN A 42 17.80 7.26 19.17
C ASN A 42 16.91 6.09 18.72
N ALA A 43 15.93 5.68 19.53
CA ALA A 43 14.99 4.63 19.18
C ALA A 43 14.12 5.02 17.97
N LEU A 44 13.61 6.23 17.96
CA LEU A 44 12.83 6.76 16.84
C LEU A 44 13.67 6.83 15.55
N THR A 45 14.93 7.28 15.68
CA THR A 45 15.88 7.32 14.54
C THR A 45 16.18 5.92 14.02
N ALA A 46 16.43 4.95 14.92
CA ALA A 46 16.71 3.57 14.55
C ALA A 46 15.55 2.93 13.77
N VAL A 47 14.31 3.12 14.25
CA VAL A 47 13.10 2.62 13.57
C VAL A 47 12.88 3.34 12.23
N SER A 48 13.17 4.63 12.15
CA SER A 48 13.07 5.40 10.90
C SER A 48 14.06 4.89 9.84
N LEU A 49 15.28 4.54 10.22
CA LEU A 49 16.27 3.93 9.32
C LEU A 49 15.85 2.50 8.90
N ALA A 50 15.25 1.74 9.82
CA ALA A 50 14.72 0.41 9.53
C ALA A 50 13.56 0.42 8.53
N PHE A 51 12.78 1.50 8.51
CA PHE A 51 11.55 1.64 7.70
C PHE A 51 11.80 1.40 6.21
N SER A 52 12.95 1.79 5.68
CA SER A 52 13.27 1.61 4.26
C SER A 52 13.27 0.13 3.84
N LEU A 53 13.92 -0.75 4.59
CA LEU A 53 13.93 -2.19 4.29
C LEU A 53 12.61 -2.86 4.68
N GLN A 54 11.98 -2.42 5.75
CA GLN A 54 10.64 -2.87 6.14
C GLN A 54 9.61 -2.55 5.04
N ASN A 55 9.69 -1.36 4.42
CA ASN A 55 8.83 -0.99 3.31
C ASN A 55 9.05 -1.88 2.08
N VAL A 56 10.28 -2.28 1.77
CA VAL A 56 10.56 -3.25 0.71
C VAL A 56 9.93 -4.61 1.02
N MET A 57 10.01 -5.06 2.27
CA MET A 57 9.38 -6.31 2.71
C MET A 57 7.85 -6.26 2.54
N ILE A 58 7.22 -5.17 2.96
CA ILE A 58 5.78 -4.93 2.77
C ILE A 58 5.44 -4.87 1.28
N ALA A 59 6.25 -4.16 0.48
CA ALA A 59 6.05 -4.05 -0.97
C ALA A 59 6.05 -5.41 -1.66
N VAL A 60 6.97 -6.31 -1.28
CA VAL A 60 7.02 -7.68 -1.82
C VAL A 60 5.76 -8.46 -1.45
N GLY A 61 5.31 -8.40 -0.20
CA GLY A 61 4.10 -9.08 0.26
C GLY A 61 2.85 -8.56 -0.44
N VAL A 62 2.64 -7.26 -0.40
CA VAL A 62 1.46 -6.59 -0.99
C VAL A 62 1.44 -6.74 -2.51
N GLY A 63 2.57 -6.50 -3.18
CA GLY A 63 2.64 -6.58 -4.65
C GLY A 63 2.39 -8.00 -5.18
N THR A 64 3.00 -9.02 -4.55
CA THR A 64 2.70 -10.43 -4.86
C THR A 64 1.22 -10.73 -4.61
N GLY A 65 0.66 -10.24 -3.51
CA GLY A 65 -0.75 -10.39 -3.16
C GLY A 65 -1.71 -9.72 -4.16
N VAL A 66 -1.35 -8.56 -4.72
CA VAL A 66 -2.13 -7.89 -5.79
C VAL A 66 -2.18 -8.76 -7.05
N GLY A 67 -1.05 -9.36 -7.45
CA GLY A 67 -0.99 -10.30 -8.56
C GLY A 67 -1.88 -11.53 -8.35
N VAL A 68 -1.84 -12.12 -7.15
CA VAL A 68 -2.70 -13.25 -6.77
C VAL A 68 -4.18 -12.85 -6.78
N ASN A 69 -4.53 -11.70 -6.20
CA ASN A 69 -5.91 -11.19 -6.17
C ASN A 69 -6.49 -11.05 -7.59
N ALA A 70 -5.76 -10.39 -8.49
CA ALA A 70 -6.21 -10.19 -9.87
C ALA A 70 -6.39 -11.54 -10.61
N MET A 71 -5.40 -12.44 -10.53
CA MET A 71 -5.44 -13.71 -11.26
C MET A 71 -6.45 -14.70 -10.68
N LEU A 72 -6.58 -14.75 -9.35
CA LEU A 72 -7.57 -15.60 -8.67
C LEU A 72 -9.00 -15.16 -9.00
N SER A 73 -9.29 -13.87 -8.86
CA SER A 73 -10.63 -13.33 -9.17
C SER A 73 -11.00 -13.54 -10.64
N LYS A 74 -10.04 -13.35 -11.57
CA LYS A 74 -10.23 -13.64 -12.98
C LYS A 74 -10.57 -15.13 -13.22
N SER A 75 -9.80 -16.04 -12.61
CA SER A 75 -10.01 -17.49 -12.77
C SER A 75 -11.38 -17.94 -12.22
N LEU A 76 -11.84 -17.33 -11.14
CA LEU A 76 -13.19 -17.54 -10.59
C LEU A 76 -14.26 -17.01 -11.55
N GLY A 77 -14.03 -15.88 -12.20
CA GLY A 77 -14.92 -15.32 -13.23
C GLY A 77 -15.02 -16.22 -14.47
N GLU A 78 -13.91 -16.81 -14.87
CA GLU A 78 -13.83 -17.82 -15.96
C GLU A 78 -14.47 -19.17 -15.56
N LYS A 79 -14.93 -19.33 -14.32
CA LYS A 79 -15.41 -20.59 -13.72
C LYS A 79 -14.37 -21.72 -13.79
N ASN A 80 -13.10 -21.39 -13.82
CA ASN A 80 -12.01 -22.36 -13.87
C ASN A 80 -11.46 -22.60 -12.46
N GLN A 81 -12.10 -23.52 -11.73
CA GLN A 81 -11.77 -23.85 -10.35
C GLN A 81 -10.35 -24.42 -10.19
N SER A 82 -9.89 -25.23 -11.15
CA SER A 82 -8.53 -25.78 -11.13
C SER A 82 -7.48 -24.68 -11.17
N ARG A 83 -7.66 -23.68 -12.05
CA ARG A 83 -6.78 -22.52 -12.19
C ARG A 83 -6.85 -21.61 -10.96
N ALA A 84 -8.03 -21.42 -10.39
CA ALA A 84 -8.22 -20.65 -9.15
C ALA A 84 -7.45 -21.28 -8.00
N ASN A 85 -7.61 -22.58 -7.77
CA ASN A 85 -6.91 -23.31 -6.73
C ASN A 85 -5.39 -23.32 -6.97
N ALA A 86 -4.94 -23.48 -8.22
CA ALA A 86 -3.52 -23.39 -8.56
C ALA A 86 -2.95 -22.01 -8.26
N THR A 87 -3.67 -20.93 -8.56
CA THR A 87 -3.25 -19.55 -8.27
C THR A 87 -3.12 -19.33 -6.75
N ALA A 88 -4.10 -19.77 -5.97
CA ALA A 88 -4.07 -19.65 -4.51
C ALA A 88 -2.89 -20.41 -3.89
N LYS A 89 -2.66 -21.67 -4.29
CA LYS A 89 -1.55 -22.48 -3.80
C LYS A 89 -0.18 -21.90 -4.16
N ASN A 90 0.00 -21.43 -5.40
CA ASN A 90 1.24 -20.79 -5.83
C ASN A 90 1.44 -19.45 -5.11
N GLY A 91 0.37 -18.69 -4.82
CA GLY A 91 0.44 -17.47 -4.00
C GLY A 91 0.98 -17.74 -2.59
N ILE A 92 0.47 -18.75 -1.91
CA ILE A 92 0.96 -19.17 -0.59
C ILE A 92 2.41 -19.64 -0.67
N PHE A 93 2.76 -20.41 -1.70
CA PHE A 93 4.15 -20.85 -1.93
C PHE A 93 5.09 -19.65 -2.12
N LEU A 94 4.71 -18.65 -2.92
CA LEU A 94 5.50 -17.42 -3.11
C LEU A 94 5.64 -16.61 -1.82
N SER A 95 4.60 -16.60 -0.99
CA SER A 95 4.63 -15.99 0.34
C SER A 95 5.68 -16.65 1.24
N LEU A 96 5.74 -18.00 1.26
CA LEU A 96 6.77 -18.74 1.97
C LEU A 96 8.18 -18.51 1.40
N CYS A 97 8.33 -18.44 0.08
CA CYS A 97 9.61 -18.11 -0.54
C CYS A 97 10.07 -16.70 -0.14
N SER A 98 9.17 -15.72 -0.14
CA SER A 98 9.48 -14.36 0.30
C SER A 98 9.91 -14.34 1.77
N PHE A 99 9.21 -15.08 2.64
CA PHE A 99 9.62 -15.25 4.03
C PHE A 99 11.05 -15.79 4.14
N VAL A 100 11.39 -16.86 3.43
CA VAL A 100 12.74 -17.45 3.47
C VAL A 100 13.80 -16.46 3.03
N VAL A 101 13.54 -15.66 1.99
CA VAL A 101 14.46 -14.61 1.53
C VAL A 101 14.69 -13.57 2.64
N PHE A 102 13.63 -13.07 3.26
CA PHE A 102 13.75 -12.06 4.33
C PHE A 102 14.30 -12.65 5.63
N LEU A 103 14.06 -13.92 5.92
CA LEU A 103 14.72 -14.65 7.02
C LEU A 103 16.24 -14.64 6.82
N VAL A 104 16.73 -15.00 5.64
CA VAL A 104 18.17 -14.97 5.33
C VAL A 104 18.73 -13.56 5.42
N ILE A 105 18.03 -12.56 4.87
CA ILE A 105 18.41 -11.14 4.98
C ILE A 105 18.48 -10.72 6.46
N GLY A 106 17.50 -11.08 7.27
CA GLY A 106 17.44 -10.77 8.71
C GLY A 106 18.60 -11.37 9.50
N LEU A 107 19.06 -12.55 9.11
CA LEU A 107 20.20 -13.23 9.77
C LEU A 107 21.57 -12.71 9.32
N THR A 108 21.71 -12.25 8.07
CA THR A 108 23.03 -11.99 7.46
C THR A 108 23.31 -10.51 7.18
N CYS A 109 22.30 -9.72 6.78
CA CYS A 109 22.50 -8.41 6.20
C CYS A 109 22.25 -7.23 7.16
N MET A 110 21.76 -7.47 8.38
CA MET A 110 21.36 -6.36 9.27
C MET A 110 22.53 -5.50 9.73
N LYS A 111 23.65 -6.13 10.09
CA LYS A 111 24.85 -5.39 10.52
C LYS A 111 25.40 -4.48 9.40
N PRO A 112 25.74 -4.98 8.20
CA PRO A 112 26.23 -4.12 7.12
C PRO A 112 25.22 -3.05 6.71
N TYR A 113 23.92 -3.36 6.74
CA TYR A 113 22.88 -2.41 6.41
C TYR A 113 22.85 -1.18 7.33
N PHE A 114 22.88 -1.36 8.65
CA PHE A 114 22.85 -0.25 9.61
C PHE A 114 24.18 0.50 9.68
N TYR A 115 25.32 -0.18 9.68
CA TYR A 115 26.62 0.48 9.71
C TYR A 115 26.92 1.27 8.43
N ALA A 116 26.23 0.99 7.31
CA ALA A 116 26.29 1.81 6.11
C ALA A 116 25.45 3.11 6.22
N GLN A 117 24.48 3.16 7.14
CA GLN A 117 23.57 4.31 7.27
C GLN A 117 23.93 5.24 8.42
N THR A 118 24.54 4.74 9.49
CA THR A 118 24.89 5.52 10.67
C THR A 118 26.22 5.09 11.27
N SER A 119 26.98 6.06 11.72
CA SER A 119 28.22 5.87 12.52
C SER A 119 27.94 5.74 14.02
N ASP A 120 26.71 6.05 14.47
CA ASP A 120 26.33 5.91 15.87
C ASP A 120 26.02 4.45 16.19
N ALA A 121 26.87 3.83 17.04
CA ALA A 121 26.77 2.44 17.41
C ALA A 121 25.47 2.13 18.20
N ALA A 122 24.96 3.06 18.99
CA ALA A 122 23.75 2.85 19.77
C ALA A 122 22.50 2.82 18.85
N ILE A 123 22.41 3.73 17.89
CA ILE A 123 21.34 3.76 16.89
C ILE A 123 21.42 2.49 16.01
N ALA A 124 22.63 2.15 15.54
CA ALA A 124 22.82 0.95 14.73
C ALA A 124 22.39 -0.31 15.46
N GLN A 125 22.76 -0.48 16.73
CA GLN A 125 22.42 -1.66 17.52
C GLN A 125 20.90 -1.79 17.75
N GLN A 126 20.23 -0.71 18.11
CA GLN A 126 18.77 -0.68 18.27
C GLN A 126 18.05 -1.00 16.96
N GLY A 127 18.51 -0.45 15.83
CA GLY A 127 17.95 -0.74 14.52
C GLY A 127 18.18 -2.19 14.08
N ILE A 128 19.35 -2.76 14.33
CA ILE A 128 19.65 -4.16 14.04
C ILE A 128 18.71 -5.07 14.84
N GLN A 129 18.52 -4.82 16.14
CA GLN A 129 17.61 -5.60 16.96
C GLN A 129 16.18 -5.54 16.44
N TYR A 130 15.66 -4.34 16.18
CA TYR A 130 14.31 -4.12 15.64
C TYR A 130 14.08 -4.87 14.33
N LEU A 131 14.91 -4.58 13.34
CA LEU A 131 14.70 -5.07 11.98
C LEU A 131 15.02 -6.56 11.83
N SER A 132 15.98 -7.10 12.61
CA SER A 132 16.25 -8.54 12.64
C SER A 132 15.01 -9.31 13.12
N VAL A 133 14.36 -8.87 14.19
CA VAL A 133 13.13 -9.49 14.69
C VAL A 133 12.03 -9.44 13.62
N CYS A 134 11.80 -8.27 13.00
CA CYS A 134 10.80 -8.12 11.94
C CYS A 134 11.06 -9.03 10.73
N CYS A 135 12.32 -9.19 10.30
CA CYS A 135 12.68 -10.00 9.15
C CYS A 135 12.67 -11.51 9.47
N ILE A 136 13.21 -11.92 10.62
CA ILE A 136 13.26 -13.33 11.03
C ILE A 136 11.85 -13.88 11.22
N PHE A 137 10.95 -13.09 11.78
CA PHE A 137 9.57 -13.50 12.02
C PHE A 137 8.58 -12.97 10.98
N SER A 138 9.05 -12.57 9.80
CA SER A 138 8.22 -12.03 8.71
C SER A 138 7.20 -13.02 8.13
N LEU A 139 7.23 -14.29 8.56
CA LEU A 139 6.22 -15.29 8.20
C LEU A 139 4.79 -14.81 8.53
N GLY A 140 4.61 -14.14 9.69
CA GLY A 140 3.34 -13.54 10.08
C GLY A 140 2.84 -12.53 9.04
N LEU A 141 3.69 -11.57 8.67
CA LEU A 141 3.38 -10.55 7.66
C LEU A 141 2.98 -11.16 6.31
N PHE A 142 3.81 -12.05 5.77
CA PHE A 142 3.58 -12.64 4.45
C PHE A 142 2.33 -13.52 4.43
N THR A 143 2.10 -14.30 5.49
CA THR A 143 0.90 -15.16 5.61
C THR A 143 -0.36 -14.32 5.78
N GLN A 144 -0.33 -13.29 6.62
CA GLN A 144 -1.46 -12.38 6.81
C GLN A 144 -1.81 -11.67 5.50
N THR A 145 -0.83 -11.01 4.87
CA THR A 145 -1.04 -10.28 3.63
C THR A 145 -1.60 -11.16 2.53
N MET A 146 -1.03 -12.36 2.35
CA MET A 146 -1.51 -13.32 1.34
C MET A 146 -2.93 -13.79 1.67
N GLY A 147 -3.20 -14.16 2.92
CA GLY A 147 -4.53 -14.60 3.36
C GLY A 147 -5.60 -13.53 3.16
N GLU A 148 -5.30 -12.26 3.45
CA GLU A 148 -6.18 -11.13 3.18
C GLU A 148 -6.50 -10.97 1.69
N LYS A 149 -5.51 -11.13 0.82
CA LYS A 149 -5.71 -11.05 -0.64
C LYS A 149 -6.52 -12.22 -1.19
N LEU A 150 -6.39 -13.42 -0.63
CA LEU A 150 -7.24 -14.57 -0.98
C LEU A 150 -8.71 -14.32 -0.57
N LEU A 151 -8.95 -13.78 0.63
CA LEU A 151 -10.29 -13.41 1.09
C LEU A 151 -10.89 -12.29 0.23
N ALA A 152 -10.11 -11.27 -0.10
CA ALA A 152 -10.55 -10.18 -0.97
C ALA A 152 -10.90 -10.68 -2.37
N ALA A 153 -10.07 -11.55 -2.96
CA ALA A 153 -10.27 -12.13 -4.30
C ALA A 153 -11.56 -12.95 -4.41
N THR A 154 -11.99 -13.55 -3.31
CA THR A 154 -13.26 -14.31 -3.23
C THR A 154 -14.44 -13.46 -2.75
N GLY A 155 -14.26 -12.14 -2.57
CA GLY A 155 -15.31 -11.20 -2.17
C GLY A 155 -15.65 -11.20 -0.69
N ARG A 156 -14.77 -11.74 0.15
CA ARG A 156 -14.94 -11.79 1.61
C ARG A 156 -14.13 -10.70 2.31
N THR A 157 -14.22 -9.48 1.79
CA THR A 157 -13.43 -8.33 2.29
C THR A 157 -13.70 -7.99 3.76
N HIS A 158 -14.90 -8.27 4.26
CA HIS A 158 -15.23 -8.10 5.68
C HIS A 158 -14.40 -9.05 6.59
N LEU A 159 -14.11 -10.28 6.14
CA LEU A 159 -13.26 -11.21 6.89
C LEU A 159 -11.79 -10.77 6.84
N SER A 160 -11.34 -10.23 5.71
CA SER A 160 -10.03 -9.59 5.58
C SER A 160 -9.88 -8.41 6.55
N MET A 161 -10.90 -7.54 6.63
CA MET A 161 -10.95 -6.43 7.58
C MET A 161 -10.84 -6.92 9.03
N ILE A 162 -11.63 -7.92 9.43
CA ILE A 162 -11.59 -8.47 10.79
C ILE A 162 -10.19 -8.99 11.14
N SER A 163 -9.54 -9.71 10.22
CA SER A 163 -8.19 -10.23 10.45
C SER A 163 -7.18 -9.11 10.65
N GLN A 164 -7.26 -8.04 9.86
CA GLN A 164 -6.39 -6.88 9.98
C GLN A 164 -6.65 -6.10 11.28
N LEU A 165 -7.92 -5.93 11.65
CA LEU A 165 -8.30 -5.28 12.91
C LEU A 165 -7.77 -6.05 14.12
N VAL A 166 -7.89 -7.38 14.14
CA VAL A 166 -7.34 -8.22 15.22
C VAL A 166 -5.83 -8.01 15.34
N GLY A 167 -5.10 -8.06 14.23
CA GLY A 167 -3.66 -7.81 14.24
C GLY A 167 -3.31 -6.42 14.78
N ALA A 168 -4.00 -5.38 14.32
CA ALA A 168 -3.77 -4.01 14.75
C ALA A 168 -4.11 -3.78 16.23
N VAL A 169 -5.24 -4.30 16.72
CA VAL A 169 -5.65 -4.18 18.14
C VAL A 169 -4.66 -4.90 19.05
N VAL A 170 -4.25 -6.11 18.69
CA VAL A 170 -3.25 -6.87 19.46
C VAL A 170 -1.94 -6.09 19.51
N ASN A 171 -1.48 -5.53 18.41
CA ASN A 171 -0.26 -4.72 18.37
C ASN A 171 -0.40 -3.49 19.29
N ILE A 172 -1.46 -2.67 19.16
CA ILE A 172 -1.69 -1.47 19.98
C ILE A 172 -1.73 -1.79 21.48
N ILE A 173 -2.28 -2.95 21.86
CA ILE A 173 -2.32 -3.37 23.28
C ILE A 173 -0.93 -3.82 23.75
N LEU A 174 -0.17 -4.52 22.91
CA LEU A 174 1.13 -5.08 23.27
C LEU A 174 2.26 -4.05 23.20
N ASP A 175 2.15 -3.03 22.34
CA ASP A 175 3.17 -1.97 22.20
C ASP A 175 3.57 -1.37 23.56
N PRO A 176 2.66 -0.79 24.37
CA PRO A 176 3.07 -0.22 25.66
C PRO A 176 3.61 -1.28 26.61
N ILE A 177 3.11 -2.52 26.57
CA ILE A 177 3.53 -3.60 27.46
C ILE A 177 4.99 -3.99 27.21
N PHE A 178 5.37 -4.14 25.96
CA PHE A 178 6.73 -4.52 25.59
C PHE A 178 7.66 -3.31 25.53
N ILE A 179 7.25 -2.20 24.93
CA ILE A 179 8.09 -1.02 24.76
C ILE A 179 8.57 -0.47 26.13
N PHE A 180 7.67 -0.38 27.13
CA PHE A 180 8.02 0.12 28.47
C PHE A 180 8.62 -0.93 29.41
N GLY A 181 8.85 -2.17 28.91
CA GLY A 181 9.62 -3.18 29.63
C GLY A 181 8.86 -3.92 30.73
N TYR A 182 7.51 -3.91 30.76
CA TYR A 182 6.73 -4.69 31.73
C TYR A 182 6.98 -6.21 31.64
N CYS A 183 7.50 -6.70 30.52
CA CYS A 183 7.88 -8.11 30.30
C CYS A 183 9.38 -8.37 30.46
N GLY A 184 10.16 -7.41 31.00
CA GLY A 184 11.59 -7.50 31.20
C GLY A 184 12.42 -6.65 30.23
N GLU A 185 13.61 -6.23 30.68
CA GLU A 185 14.47 -5.31 29.94
C GLU A 185 14.93 -5.85 28.54
N ALA A 186 15.08 -7.15 28.41
CA ALA A 186 15.50 -7.78 27.15
C ALA A 186 14.50 -7.61 26.00
N LEU A 187 13.22 -7.37 26.32
CA LEU A 187 12.12 -7.15 25.38
C LEU A 187 11.62 -5.71 25.41
N SER A 188 12.42 -4.74 25.89
CA SER A 188 12.03 -3.34 25.98
C SER A 188 12.49 -2.51 24.77
N GLY A 189 12.02 -1.27 24.70
CA GLY A 189 12.41 -0.30 23.67
C GLY A 189 12.06 -0.74 22.25
N THR A 190 13.01 -0.59 21.33
CA THR A 190 12.80 -0.93 19.90
C THR A 190 12.55 -2.42 19.68
N THR A 191 13.21 -3.30 20.46
CA THR A 191 12.97 -4.74 20.41
C THR A 191 11.53 -5.07 20.81
N GLY A 192 11.01 -4.41 21.86
CA GLY A 192 9.62 -4.55 22.29
C GLY A 192 8.61 -4.16 21.23
N ALA A 193 8.83 -3.05 20.53
CA ALA A 193 8.00 -2.61 19.42
C ALA A 193 8.00 -3.65 18.26
N ALA A 194 9.19 -4.21 17.92
CA ALA A 194 9.28 -5.25 16.91
C ALA A 194 8.50 -6.53 17.31
N VAL A 195 8.63 -6.97 18.55
CA VAL A 195 7.94 -8.16 19.07
C VAL A 195 6.44 -7.96 19.08
N ALA A 196 5.93 -6.81 19.55
CA ALA A 196 4.51 -6.50 19.53
C ALA A 196 3.94 -6.51 18.10
N THR A 197 4.65 -5.89 17.14
CA THR A 197 4.29 -5.89 15.72
C THR A 197 4.23 -7.31 15.17
N VAL A 198 5.22 -8.14 15.44
CA VAL A 198 5.28 -9.54 14.98
C VAL A 198 4.14 -10.36 15.57
N ILE A 199 3.86 -10.24 16.86
CA ILE A 199 2.73 -10.97 17.49
C ILE A 199 1.40 -10.53 16.86
N GLY A 200 1.18 -9.24 16.65
CA GLY A 200 0.00 -8.73 15.95
C GLY A 200 -0.15 -9.34 14.55
N GLN A 201 0.94 -9.42 13.78
CA GLN A 201 0.95 -10.04 12.46
C GLN A 201 0.66 -11.55 12.52
N PHE A 202 1.17 -12.28 13.50
CA PHE A 202 0.86 -13.71 13.66
C PHE A 202 -0.61 -13.93 14.07
N CYS A 203 -1.18 -13.07 14.91
CA CYS A 203 -2.61 -13.13 15.25
C CYS A 203 -3.47 -12.86 14.00
N GLY A 204 -3.14 -11.84 13.21
CA GLY A 204 -3.79 -11.58 11.94
C GLY A 204 -3.63 -12.73 10.93
N ALA A 205 -2.43 -13.32 10.84
CA ALA A 205 -2.16 -14.49 10.01
C ALA A 205 -3.00 -15.71 10.43
N GLY A 206 -3.10 -15.97 11.72
CA GLY A 206 -3.94 -17.05 12.26
C GLY A 206 -5.42 -16.86 11.89
N MET A 207 -5.92 -15.62 12.01
CA MET A 207 -7.29 -15.29 11.63
C MET A 207 -7.53 -15.45 10.12
N THR A 208 -6.61 -14.98 9.27
CA THR A 208 -6.75 -15.16 7.82
C THR A 208 -6.71 -16.62 7.40
N LEU A 209 -5.85 -17.43 8.02
CA LEU A 209 -5.79 -18.88 7.78
C LEU A 209 -7.10 -19.55 8.20
N PHE A 210 -7.59 -19.25 9.41
CA PHE A 210 -8.85 -19.77 9.91
C PHE A 210 -10.01 -19.45 8.95
N PHE A 211 -10.12 -18.20 8.48
CA PHE A 211 -11.18 -17.81 7.57
C PHE A 211 -11.02 -18.43 6.17
N ASN A 212 -9.81 -18.52 5.64
CA ASN A 212 -9.59 -19.14 4.33
C ASN A 212 -9.88 -20.64 4.34
N LEU A 213 -9.61 -21.35 5.45
CA LEU A 213 -9.85 -22.79 5.55
C LEU A 213 -11.32 -23.10 5.85
N ASN A 214 -11.98 -22.32 6.73
CA ASN A 214 -13.30 -22.67 7.24
C ASN A 214 -14.46 -21.87 6.64
N ARG A 215 -14.18 -20.67 6.09
CA ARG A 215 -15.21 -19.72 5.62
C ARG A 215 -15.06 -19.34 4.15
N ASN A 216 -14.12 -19.97 3.42
CA ASN A 216 -13.85 -19.65 2.02
C ASN A 216 -13.99 -20.90 1.11
N PRO A 217 -15.22 -21.33 0.80
CA PRO A 217 -15.46 -22.50 -0.04
C PRO A 217 -15.09 -22.29 -1.53
N ASP A 218 -14.83 -21.04 -1.96
CA ASP A 218 -14.50 -20.74 -3.35
C ASP A 218 -13.07 -21.18 -3.73
N ILE A 219 -12.22 -21.50 -2.76
CA ILE A 219 -10.87 -22.01 -2.97
C ILE A 219 -10.62 -23.24 -2.10
N GLN A 220 -9.94 -24.22 -2.67
CA GLN A 220 -9.50 -25.41 -1.94
C GLN A 220 -8.00 -25.40 -1.75
N ILE A 221 -7.57 -25.10 -0.51
CA ILE A 221 -6.16 -25.05 -0.13
C ILE A 221 -5.74 -26.44 0.37
N SER A 222 -5.34 -27.30 -0.56
CA SER A 222 -4.74 -28.59 -0.25
C SER A 222 -3.39 -28.70 -0.92
N PHE A 223 -2.35 -28.90 -0.14
CA PHE A 223 -0.97 -29.08 -0.65
C PHE A 223 -0.63 -30.52 -1.01
N LYS A 224 -1.58 -31.45 -0.88
CA LYS A 224 -1.38 -32.85 -1.24
C LYS A 224 -1.07 -32.96 -2.75
N GLY A 225 0.13 -33.43 -3.09
CA GLY A 225 0.60 -33.50 -4.47
C GLY A 225 0.89 -32.13 -5.14
N PHE A 226 1.03 -31.05 -4.35
CA PHE A 226 1.34 -29.73 -4.90
C PHE A 226 2.72 -29.69 -5.54
N ARG A 227 2.78 -29.15 -6.75
CA ARG A 227 4.03 -28.80 -7.43
C ARG A 227 3.93 -27.32 -7.88
N PRO A 228 4.95 -26.49 -7.60
CA PRO A 228 4.99 -25.13 -8.08
C PRO A 228 4.86 -25.06 -9.61
N SER A 229 4.00 -24.20 -10.10
CA SER A 229 3.76 -24.02 -11.53
C SER A 229 4.39 -22.73 -12.03
N ALA A 230 5.47 -22.81 -12.82
CA ALA A 230 6.12 -21.65 -13.41
C ALA A 230 5.13 -20.78 -14.22
N LYS A 231 4.15 -21.40 -14.89
CA LYS A 231 3.10 -20.70 -15.64
C LYS A 231 2.16 -19.91 -14.73
N ALA A 232 1.80 -20.44 -13.55
CA ALA A 232 0.98 -19.73 -12.57
C ALA A 232 1.77 -18.59 -11.92
N ILE A 233 3.01 -18.85 -11.54
CA ILE A 233 3.94 -17.87 -10.95
C ILE A 233 4.17 -16.71 -11.91
N GLY A 234 4.48 -16.99 -13.19
CA GLY A 234 4.68 -15.96 -14.20
C GLY A 234 3.46 -15.06 -14.37
N ARG A 235 2.24 -15.61 -14.36
CA ARG A 235 1.01 -14.82 -14.42
C ARG A 235 0.79 -13.95 -13.19
N ILE A 236 1.12 -14.43 -12.00
CA ILE A 236 1.04 -13.66 -10.76
C ILE A 236 1.99 -12.46 -10.85
N TYR A 237 3.24 -12.69 -11.26
CA TYR A 237 4.25 -11.65 -11.34
C TYR A 237 4.11 -10.68 -12.54
N THR A 238 3.31 -11.00 -13.56
CA THR A 238 2.92 -10.01 -14.60
C THR A 238 2.26 -8.76 -13.99
N VAL A 239 1.56 -8.92 -12.88
CA VAL A 239 0.96 -7.81 -12.11
C VAL A 239 1.73 -7.55 -10.83
N GLY A 240 2.18 -8.60 -10.16
CA GLY A 240 2.83 -8.51 -8.85
C GLY A 240 4.16 -7.75 -8.89
N LEU A 241 5.04 -8.07 -9.84
CA LEU A 241 6.35 -7.41 -9.94
C LEU A 241 6.25 -5.90 -10.24
N PRO A 242 5.43 -5.45 -11.22
CA PRO A 242 5.15 -4.03 -11.38
C PRO A 242 4.60 -3.36 -10.13
N SER A 243 3.75 -4.05 -9.37
CA SER A 243 3.17 -3.51 -8.12
C SER A 243 4.20 -3.36 -7.01
N ILE A 244 5.15 -4.29 -6.90
CA ILE A 244 6.30 -4.17 -5.99
C ILE A 244 7.15 -2.94 -6.37
N ALA A 245 7.50 -2.82 -7.65
CA ALA A 245 8.31 -1.71 -8.15
C ALA A 245 7.63 -0.35 -7.91
N MET A 246 6.31 -0.25 -8.09
CA MET A 246 5.56 0.99 -7.83
C MET A 246 5.69 1.47 -6.38
N GLN A 247 5.70 0.58 -5.40
CA GLN A 247 5.87 0.96 -4.00
C GLN A 247 7.30 1.46 -3.71
N CYS A 248 8.30 0.84 -4.32
CA CYS A 248 9.69 1.29 -4.22
C CYS A 248 9.89 2.67 -4.88
N VAL A 249 9.22 2.95 -5.99
CA VAL A 249 9.25 4.26 -6.66
C VAL A 249 8.79 5.39 -5.73
N GLY A 250 7.76 5.15 -4.90
CA GLY A 250 7.29 6.12 -3.92
C GLY A 250 8.38 6.52 -2.90
N SER A 251 9.17 5.55 -2.44
CA SER A 251 10.29 5.83 -1.52
C SER A 251 11.40 6.64 -2.18
N LEU A 252 11.74 6.34 -3.44
CA LEU A 252 12.72 7.10 -4.21
C LEU A 252 12.26 8.54 -4.44
N MET A 253 10.99 8.75 -4.73
CA MET A 253 10.40 10.07 -4.89
C MET A 253 10.51 10.90 -3.60
N THR A 254 10.14 10.30 -2.46
CA THR A 254 10.23 10.97 -1.15
C THR A 254 11.66 11.36 -0.84
N PHE A 255 12.63 10.48 -1.09
CA PHE A 255 14.05 10.76 -0.91
C PHE A 255 14.51 11.93 -1.79
N GLY A 256 14.17 11.92 -3.09
CA GLY A 256 14.52 13.00 -4.02
C GLY A 256 13.89 14.35 -3.64
N MET A 257 12.63 14.35 -3.21
CA MET A 257 11.97 15.56 -2.73
C MET A 257 12.62 16.12 -1.47
N ASN A 258 13.00 15.26 -0.52
CA ASN A 258 13.68 15.69 0.69
C ASN A 258 15.04 16.33 0.37
N LEU A 259 15.81 15.82 -0.59
CA LEU A 259 17.05 16.44 -1.04
C LEU A 259 16.82 17.84 -1.63
N ILE A 260 15.78 18.01 -2.46
CA ILE A 260 15.42 19.30 -3.05
C ILE A 260 14.98 20.29 -1.95
N LEU A 261 14.13 19.86 -1.02
CA LEU A 261 13.60 20.73 0.03
C LEU A 261 14.67 21.10 1.08
N MET A 262 15.62 20.21 1.34
CA MET A 262 16.74 20.46 2.25
C MET A 262 17.61 21.63 1.77
N SER A 263 17.67 21.88 0.47
CA SER A 263 18.39 23.04 -0.07
C SER A 263 17.78 24.41 0.31
N PHE A 264 16.52 24.42 0.72
CA PHE A 264 15.84 25.62 1.24
C PHE A 264 15.93 25.72 2.76
N SER A 265 15.44 24.69 3.47
CA SER A 265 15.49 24.63 4.93
C SER A 265 15.09 23.25 5.47
N ALA A 266 15.54 22.92 6.67
CA ALA A 266 15.06 21.76 7.42
C ALA A 266 13.55 21.85 7.71
N THR A 267 13.03 23.07 7.93
CA THR A 267 11.59 23.32 8.14
C THR A 267 10.76 22.92 6.92
N ALA A 268 11.22 23.14 5.69
CA ALA A 268 10.53 22.73 4.47
C ALA A 268 10.42 21.20 4.39
N VAL A 269 11.47 20.48 4.78
CA VAL A 269 11.45 19.00 4.86
C VAL A 269 10.48 18.53 5.93
N ALA A 270 10.46 19.18 7.09
CA ALA A 270 9.51 18.87 8.17
C ALA A 270 8.05 19.07 7.73
N VAL A 271 7.76 20.18 7.04
CA VAL A 271 6.44 20.47 6.44
C VAL A 271 6.03 19.36 5.48
N PHE A 272 6.95 18.91 4.62
CA PHE A 272 6.67 17.83 3.68
C PHE A 272 6.39 16.50 4.38
N GLY A 273 7.13 16.18 5.45
CA GLY A 273 6.88 15.01 6.28
C GLY A 273 5.50 15.02 6.96
N VAL A 274 5.09 16.17 7.52
CA VAL A 274 3.76 16.36 8.10
C VAL A 274 2.67 16.24 7.03
N TYR A 275 2.87 16.87 5.87
CA TYR A 275 1.96 16.74 4.74
C TYR A 275 1.73 15.28 4.35
N PHE A 276 2.80 14.46 4.23
CA PHE A 276 2.66 13.04 3.89
C PHE A 276 1.82 12.25 4.90
N LYS A 277 2.00 12.50 6.19
CA LYS A 277 1.19 11.87 7.23
C LYS A 277 -0.28 12.26 7.10
N LEU A 278 -0.56 13.53 6.89
CA LEU A 278 -1.91 14.04 6.73
C LEU A 278 -2.57 13.55 5.44
N GLN A 279 -1.84 13.55 4.34
CA GLN A 279 -2.29 13.00 3.06
C GLN A 279 -2.69 11.53 3.18
N SER A 280 -2.00 10.75 4.00
CA SER A 280 -2.30 9.32 4.19
C SER A 280 -3.76 9.09 4.61
N PHE A 281 -4.34 9.95 5.45
CA PHE A 281 -5.73 9.83 5.85
C PHE A 281 -6.73 10.05 4.70
N VAL A 282 -6.36 10.79 3.67
CA VAL A 282 -7.18 11.01 2.47
C VAL A 282 -6.97 9.88 1.45
N PHE A 283 -5.73 9.41 1.28
CA PHE A 283 -5.37 8.43 0.26
C PHE A 283 -5.63 6.99 0.67
N MET A 284 -5.51 6.65 1.97
CA MET A 284 -5.74 5.28 2.45
C MET A 284 -7.16 4.78 2.15
N PRO A 285 -8.26 5.57 2.31
CA PRO A 285 -9.58 5.15 1.87
C PRO A 285 -9.64 4.79 0.38
N ILE A 286 -8.91 5.51 -0.48
CA ILE A 286 -8.90 5.22 -1.92
C ILE A 286 -8.18 3.92 -2.22
N PHE A 287 -7.07 3.63 -1.53
CA PHE A 287 -6.43 2.31 -1.62
C PHE A 287 -7.36 1.20 -1.13
N GLY A 288 -8.16 1.47 -0.09
CA GLY A 288 -9.22 0.56 0.36
C GLY A 288 -10.31 0.36 -0.70
N LEU A 289 -10.79 1.43 -1.33
CA LEU A 289 -11.72 1.39 -2.45
C LEU A 289 -11.18 0.50 -3.59
N ASN A 290 -9.91 0.69 -3.96
CA ASN A 290 -9.25 -0.09 -5.00
C ASN A 290 -9.13 -1.57 -4.63
N ASN A 291 -8.79 -1.90 -3.38
CA ASN A 291 -8.74 -3.27 -2.90
C ASN A 291 -10.11 -3.98 -3.01
N GLY A 292 -11.22 -3.26 -2.83
CA GLY A 292 -12.57 -3.77 -3.06
C GLY A 292 -12.98 -3.83 -4.53
N MET A 293 -12.50 -2.88 -5.36
CA MET A 293 -12.82 -2.78 -6.78
C MET A 293 -12.11 -3.83 -7.64
N VAL A 294 -10.83 -4.07 -7.39
CA VAL A 294 -9.98 -4.98 -8.19
C VAL A 294 -10.62 -6.35 -8.37
N PRO A 295 -11.09 -7.05 -7.32
CA PRO A 295 -11.72 -8.35 -7.50
C PRO A 295 -13.02 -8.28 -8.31
N ILE A 296 -13.79 -7.19 -8.24
CA ILE A 296 -15.00 -7.03 -9.05
C ILE A 296 -14.64 -6.94 -10.54
N ILE A 297 -13.66 -6.10 -10.87
CA ILE A 297 -13.22 -5.92 -12.27
C ILE A 297 -12.62 -7.21 -12.82
N SER A 298 -11.67 -7.82 -12.10
CA SER A 298 -11.00 -9.04 -12.54
C SER A 298 -11.98 -10.21 -12.73
N TYR A 299 -12.95 -10.36 -11.82
CA TYR A 299 -13.99 -11.38 -11.93
C TYR A 299 -14.89 -11.15 -13.15
N ASN A 300 -15.40 -9.93 -13.35
CA ASN A 300 -16.28 -9.61 -14.48
C ASN A 300 -15.50 -9.62 -15.82
N TYR A 301 -14.20 -9.36 -15.80
CA TYR A 301 -13.31 -9.55 -16.94
C TYR A 301 -13.22 -11.03 -17.31
N GLY A 302 -12.97 -11.91 -16.34
CA GLY A 302 -12.97 -13.36 -16.56
C GLY A 302 -14.33 -13.90 -17.03
N ALA A 303 -15.42 -13.34 -16.53
CA ALA A 303 -16.79 -13.69 -16.91
C ALA A 303 -17.27 -13.06 -18.23
N ARG A 304 -16.43 -12.32 -18.95
CA ARG A 304 -16.74 -11.60 -20.20
C ARG A 304 -17.97 -10.68 -20.06
N ARG A 305 -18.01 -9.83 -19.01
CA ARG A 305 -19.11 -8.89 -18.73
C ARG A 305 -18.62 -7.43 -18.84
N PRO A 306 -18.38 -6.89 -20.06
CA PRO A 306 -17.78 -5.57 -20.25
C PRO A 306 -18.61 -4.42 -19.67
N ASP A 307 -19.94 -4.51 -19.72
CA ASP A 307 -20.81 -3.46 -19.15
C ASP A 307 -20.59 -3.32 -17.64
N ARG A 308 -20.42 -4.45 -16.95
CA ARG A 308 -20.17 -4.46 -15.51
C ARG A 308 -18.77 -3.92 -15.18
N VAL A 309 -17.76 -4.23 -16.01
CA VAL A 309 -16.41 -3.68 -15.88
C VAL A 309 -16.45 -2.16 -16.01
N LYS A 310 -17.04 -1.62 -17.10
CA LYS A 310 -17.14 -0.18 -17.33
C LYS A 310 -17.92 0.54 -16.22
N LYS A 311 -19.04 -0.05 -15.79
CA LYS A 311 -19.85 0.52 -14.70
C LYS A 311 -19.09 0.55 -13.37
N THR A 312 -18.32 -0.49 -13.07
CA THR A 312 -17.48 -0.53 -11.86
C THR A 312 -16.41 0.56 -11.91
N ILE A 313 -15.71 0.71 -13.04
CA ILE A 313 -14.69 1.76 -13.23
C ILE A 313 -15.30 3.14 -13.02
N LYS A 314 -16.43 3.44 -13.69
CA LYS A 314 -17.10 4.74 -13.57
C LYS A 314 -17.50 5.07 -12.13
N LEU A 315 -18.10 4.10 -11.42
CA LEU A 315 -18.51 4.30 -10.03
C LEU A 315 -17.30 4.47 -9.09
N ALA A 316 -16.25 3.67 -9.29
CA ALA A 316 -15.05 3.77 -8.47
C ALA A 316 -14.33 5.11 -8.65
N VAL A 317 -14.22 5.62 -9.90
CA VAL A 317 -13.69 6.96 -10.16
C VAL A 317 -14.55 8.02 -9.46
N CYS A 318 -15.88 7.94 -9.58
CA CYS A 318 -16.78 8.89 -8.93
C CYS A 318 -16.60 8.90 -7.40
N TYR A 319 -16.53 7.73 -6.76
CA TYR A 319 -16.31 7.65 -5.31
C TYR A 319 -14.93 8.14 -4.89
N ALA A 320 -13.89 7.80 -5.67
CA ALA A 320 -12.53 8.28 -5.40
C ALA A 320 -12.47 9.81 -5.48
N GLU A 321 -13.09 10.43 -6.50
CA GLU A 321 -13.12 11.88 -6.64
C GLU A 321 -13.93 12.54 -5.52
N CYS A 322 -15.03 11.94 -5.06
CA CYS A 322 -15.77 12.45 -3.91
C CYS A 322 -14.89 12.46 -2.63
N ILE A 323 -14.12 11.39 -2.39
CA ILE A 323 -13.20 11.31 -1.25
C ILE A 323 -12.08 12.36 -1.40
N MET A 324 -11.51 12.48 -2.58
CA MET A 324 -10.46 13.46 -2.87
C MET A 324 -10.96 14.89 -2.74
N LEU A 325 -12.19 15.17 -3.15
CA LEU A 325 -12.81 16.49 -2.99
C LEU A 325 -12.97 16.85 -1.51
N ILE A 326 -13.34 15.91 -0.65
CA ILE A 326 -13.39 16.14 0.79
C ILE A 326 -11.99 16.49 1.32
N GLY A 327 -10.97 15.71 0.94
CA GLY A 327 -9.58 15.99 1.30
C GLY A 327 -9.13 17.36 0.80
N PHE A 328 -9.43 17.70 -0.45
CA PHE A 328 -9.14 18.99 -1.03
C PHE A 328 -9.78 20.14 -0.21
N CYS A 329 -11.06 20.04 0.12
CA CYS A 329 -11.75 21.05 0.93
C CYS A 329 -11.09 21.24 2.30
N ILE A 330 -10.71 20.16 2.98
CA ILE A 330 -10.04 20.22 4.28
C ILE A 330 -8.71 20.96 4.17
N PHE A 331 -7.88 20.60 3.19
CA PHE A 331 -6.54 21.18 3.02
C PHE A 331 -6.58 22.61 2.47
N GLN A 332 -7.62 22.96 1.72
CA GLN A 332 -7.79 24.31 1.16
C GLN A 332 -8.31 25.30 2.18
N PHE A 333 -9.32 24.91 2.97
CA PHE A 333 -10.05 25.82 3.84
C PHE A 333 -9.62 25.80 5.30
N ALA A 334 -8.98 24.72 5.76
CA ALA A 334 -8.57 24.59 7.15
C ALA A 334 -7.10 24.08 7.32
N PRO A 335 -6.13 24.53 6.52
CA PRO A 335 -4.75 24.04 6.59
C PRO A 335 -4.08 24.36 7.94
N ASP A 336 -4.41 25.51 8.54
CA ASP A 336 -3.96 25.94 9.86
C ASP A 336 -4.36 24.97 10.96
N LYS A 337 -5.62 24.55 10.99
CA LYS A 337 -6.14 23.58 11.97
C LYS A 337 -5.52 22.21 11.81
N VAL A 338 -5.35 21.78 10.56
CA VAL A 338 -4.77 20.47 10.24
C VAL A 338 -3.28 20.42 10.64
N LEU A 339 -2.51 21.48 10.35
CA LEU A 339 -1.13 21.62 10.80
C LEU A 339 -1.02 21.76 12.33
N GLY A 340 -1.98 22.44 12.95
CA GLY A 340 -2.05 22.60 14.41
C GLY A 340 -2.13 21.29 15.18
N ILE A 341 -2.65 20.20 14.59
CA ILE A 341 -2.67 18.86 15.19
C ILE A 341 -1.23 18.36 15.48
N PHE A 342 -0.25 18.79 14.69
CA PHE A 342 1.16 18.43 14.82
C PHE A 342 1.99 19.47 15.60
N ALA A 343 1.34 20.35 16.36
CA ALA A 343 1.99 21.41 17.11
C ALA A 343 2.99 22.23 16.26
N ALA A 344 2.57 22.59 15.03
CA ALA A 344 3.40 23.30 14.07
C ALA A 344 3.83 24.67 14.61
N SER A 345 5.13 24.97 14.53
CA SER A 345 5.68 26.29 14.86
C SER A 345 5.24 27.34 13.83
N ASP A 346 5.35 28.63 14.19
CA ASP A 346 5.03 29.73 13.27
C ASP A 346 5.80 29.63 11.94
N ALA A 347 7.07 29.20 12.00
CA ALA A 347 7.88 28.96 10.82
C ALA A 347 7.34 27.81 9.93
N MET A 348 6.82 26.74 10.56
CA MET A 348 6.17 25.64 9.84
C MET A 348 4.83 26.07 9.25
N LEU A 349 4.05 26.91 9.93
CA LEU A 349 2.79 27.44 9.43
C LEU A 349 3.01 28.35 8.21
N ALA A 350 4.06 29.20 8.25
CA ALA A 350 4.39 30.09 7.14
C ALA A 350 4.69 29.35 5.83
N ILE A 351 5.35 28.20 5.89
CA ILE A 351 5.64 27.36 4.70
C ILE A 351 4.51 26.37 4.45
N GLY A 352 3.92 25.79 5.50
CA GLY A 352 2.98 24.70 5.43
C GLY A 352 1.60 25.07 4.89
N ILE A 353 1.08 26.26 5.25
CA ILE A 353 -0.22 26.71 4.76
C ILE A 353 -0.21 26.90 3.24
N PRO A 354 0.72 27.66 2.63
CA PRO A 354 0.83 27.72 1.17
C PRO A 354 1.09 26.34 0.53
N ALA A 355 1.97 25.53 1.13
CA ALA A 355 2.27 24.20 0.64
C ALA A 355 1.00 23.35 0.53
N MET A 356 0.20 23.27 1.60
CA MET A 356 -1.03 22.48 1.61
C MET A 356 -2.04 22.95 0.59
N ARG A 357 -2.22 24.28 0.45
CA ARG A 357 -3.16 24.87 -0.52
C ARG A 357 -2.75 24.61 -1.96
N ILE A 358 -1.46 24.62 -2.26
CA ILE A 358 -0.95 24.35 -3.61
C ILE A 358 -0.99 22.87 -3.92
N ILE A 359 -0.45 22.06 -3.01
CA ILE A 359 -0.34 20.61 -3.25
C ILE A 359 -1.75 20.00 -3.37
N CYS A 360 -2.72 20.36 -2.53
CA CYS A 360 -4.05 19.74 -2.57
C CYS A 360 -4.78 19.90 -3.90
N LEU A 361 -4.36 20.82 -4.77
CA LEU A 361 -4.92 20.96 -6.12
C LEU A 361 -4.79 19.67 -6.94
N HIS A 362 -3.73 18.90 -6.73
CA HIS A 362 -3.56 17.63 -7.44
C HIS A 362 -4.58 16.56 -7.00
N PHE A 363 -5.20 16.69 -5.82
CA PHE A 363 -6.23 15.75 -5.35
C PHE A 363 -7.39 15.64 -6.34
N LEU A 364 -7.77 16.77 -6.98
CA LEU A 364 -8.87 16.83 -7.96
C LEU A 364 -8.65 15.93 -9.19
N LEU A 365 -7.45 15.44 -9.39
CA LEU A 365 -7.06 14.59 -10.51
C LEU A 365 -6.56 13.22 -10.04
N ALA A 366 -6.05 13.15 -8.82
CA ALA A 366 -5.38 11.96 -8.30
C ALA A 366 -6.33 10.77 -8.11
N GLY A 367 -7.59 11.02 -7.76
CA GLY A 367 -8.60 9.98 -7.62
C GLY A 367 -8.74 9.14 -8.88
N ALA A 368 -8.90 9.78 -10.03
CA ALA A 368 -9.03 9.10 -11.31
C ALA A 368 -7.75 8.32 -11.68
N SER A 369 -6.57 8.92 -11.53
CA SER A 369 -5.32 8.26 -11.92
C SER A 369 -4.99 7.04 -11.05
N ILE A 370 -5.27 7.11 -9.74
CA ILE A 370 -5.08 6.00 -8.81
C ILE A 370 -6.05 4.85 -9.11
N VAL A 371 -7.32 5.15 -9.37
CA VAL A 371 -8.31 4.14 -9.75
C VAL A 371 -7.94 3.48 -11.08
N LEU A 372 -7.60 4.25 -12.12
CA LEU A 372 -7.21 3.71 -13.42
C LEU A 372 -5.96 2.84 -13.32
N SER A 373 -4.98 3.22 -12.52
CA SER A 373 -3.80 2.40 -12.23
C SER A 373 -4.18 1.02 -11.67
N SER A 374 -5.13 0.97 -10.74
CA SER A 374 -5.65 -0.28 -10.18
C SER A 374 -6.50 -1.08 -11.19
N VAL A 375 -7.19 -0.40 -12.10
CA VAL A 375 -7.91 -1.04 -13.22
C VAL A 375 -6.93 -1.78 -14.15
N PHE A 376 -5.78 -1.18 -14.46
CA PHE A 376 -4.75 -1.83 -15.28
C PHE A 376 -4.23 -3.11 -14.62
N GLN A 377 -4.01 -3.09 -13.31
CA GLN A 377 -3.62 -4.27 -12.54
C GLN A 377 -4.72 -5.34 -12.56
N ALA A 378 -5.98 -4.95 -12.35
CA ALA A 378 -7.13 -5.84 -12.35
C ALA A 378 -7.34 -6.56 -13.69
N LEU A 379 -6.99 -5.91 -14.79
CA LEU A 379 -7.06 -6.46 -16.15
C LEU A 379 -5.79 -7.21 -16.57
N GLY A 380 -4.80 -7.35 -15.68
CA GLY A 380 -3.57 -8.08 -15.94
C GLY A 380 -2.46 -7.25 -16.62
N ASN A 381 -2.61 -5.94 -16.72
CA ASN A 381 -1.66 -5.01 -17.36
C ASN A 381 -0.90 -4.16 -16.33
N GLY A 382 -0.28 -4.79 -15.34
CA GLY A 382 0.44 -4.10 -14.26
C GLY A 382 1.58 -3.19 -14.75
N VAL A 383 2.16 -3.48 -15.91
CA VAL A 383 3.22 -2.66 -16.53
C VAL A 383 2.72 -1.24 -16.83
N PHE A 384 1.49 -1.06 -17.28
CA PHE A 384 0.94 0.29 -17.53
C PHE A 384 0.86 1.10 -16.24
N SER A 385 0.45 0.47 -15.14
CA SER A 385 0.45 1.10 -13.82
C SER A 385 1.85 1.54 -13.39
N LEU A 386 2.85 0.67 -13.62
CA LEU A 386 4.24 0.98 -13.31
C LEU A 386 4.75 2.16 -14.15
N ILE A 387 4.48 2.17 -15.46
CA ILE A 387 4.89 3.28 -16.36
C ILE A 387 4.29 4.61 -15.87
N VAL A 388 2.99 4.64 -15.57
CA VAL A 388 2.33 5.84 -15.04
C VAL A 388 2.99 6.29 -13.74
N SER A 389 3.25 5.35 -12.81
CA SER A 389 3.86 5.67 -11.52
C SER A 389 5.29 6.21 -11.65
N VAL A 390 6.12 5.56 -12.46
CA VAL A 390 7.51 5.97 -12.72
C VAL A 390 7.56 7.33 -13.43
N CYS A 391 6.75 7.51 -14.49
CA CYS A 391 6.68 8.79 -15.20
C CYS A 391 6.24 9.91 -14.24
N ARG A 392 5.16 9.70 -13.47
CA ARG A 392 4.65 10.70 -12.54
C ARG A 392 5.69 11.09 -11.50
N GLN A 393 6.29 10.11 -10.83
CA GLN A 393 7.07 10.36 -9.62
C GLN A 393 8.55 10.68 -9.91
N LEU A 394 9.17 9.98 -10.85
CA LEU A 394 10.61 10.13 -11.11
C LEU A 394 10.91 11.04 -12.31
N PHE A 395 10.14 10.91 -13.40
CA PHE A 395 10.46 11.65 -14.63
C PHE A 395 9.75 13.00 -14.75
N VAL A 396 8.67 13.24 -13.99
CA VAL A 396 7.96 14.52 -14.02
C VAL A 396 8.07 15.25 -12.70
N LEU A 397 7.70 14.65 -11.57
CA LEU A 397 7.66 15.32 -10.28
C LEU A 397 9.06 15.80 -9.85
N LEU A 398 10.06 14.92 -9.82
CA LEU A 398 11.40 15.29 -9.35
C LEU A 398 12.09 16.31 -10.26
N PRO A 399 12.10 16.17 -11.61
CA PRO A 399 12.64 17.21 -12.48
C PRO A 399 11.88 18.54 -12.41
N ALA A 400 10.54 18.51 -12.34
CA ALA A 400 9.75 19.72 -12.19
C ALA A 400 10.05 20.42 -10.85
N ALA A 401 10.10 19.66 -9.76
CA ALA A 401 10.47 20.19 -8.44
C ALA A 401 11.87 20.81 -8.43
N TRP A 402 12.85 20.13 -9.06
CA TRP A 402 14.21 20.64 -9.18
C TRP A 402 14.28 21.93 -10.01
N LEU A 403 13.58 21.99 -11.16
CA LEU A 403 13.52 23.19 -11.99
C LEU A 403 12.84 24.35 -11.26
N LEU A 404 11.74 24.11 -10.58
CA LEU A 404 11.03 25.11 -9.81
C LEU A 404 11.82 25.56 -8.58
N ALA A 405 12.67 24.72 -8.02
CA ALA A 405 13.59 25.08 -6.93
C ALA A 405 14.61 26.13 -7.36
N GLN A 406 15.01 26.18 -8.64
CA GLN A 406 15.93 27.19 -9.16
C GLN A 406 15.37 28.62 -9.07
N THR A 407 14.07 28.78 -8.88
CA THR A 407 13.43 30.09 -8.67
C THR A 407 13.75 30.71 -7.29
N GLY A 408 14.37 29.96 -6.39
CA GLY A 408 14.69 30.38 -5.02
C GLY A 408 13.49 30.50 -4.09
N ASN A 409 12.27 30.14 -4.53
CA ASN A 409 11.07 30.18 -3.71
C ASN A 409 10.50 28.76 -3.49
N VAL A 410 10.49 28.29 -2.24
CA VAL A 410 9.98 26.97 -1.88
C VAL A 410 8.53 26.75 -2.28
N ASN A 411 7.70 27.82 -2.31
CA ASN A 411 6.30 27.70 -2.69
C ASN A 411 6.11 27.29 -4.16
N ASN A 412 7.08 27.61 -5.01
CA ASN A 412 7.03 27.19 -6.41
C ASN A 412 7.26 25.69 -6.55
N VAL A 413 8.06 25.08 -5.67
CA VAL A 413 8.34 23.63 -5.69
C VAL A 413 7.08 22.81 -5.54
N TRP A 414 6.10 23.29 -4.78
CA TRP A 414 4.85 22.58 -4.53
C TRP A 414 3.98 22.39 -5.79
N TRP A 415 4.13 23.26 -6.78
CA TRP A 415 3.42 23.12 -8.07
C TRP A 415 3.85 21.87 -8.86
N ALA A 416 5.01 21.30 -8.56
CA ALA A 416 5.48 20.08 -9.20
C ALA A 416 4.47 18.91 -9.03
N PHE A 417 3.76 18.86 -7.90
CA PHE A 417 2.74 17.83 -7.67
C PHE A 417 1.57 17.94 -8.64
N LEU A 418 1.08 19.14 -8.91
CA LEU A 418 -0.01 19.35 -9.88
C LEU A 418 0.46 19.03 -11.30
N ILE A 419 1.66 19.49 -11.68
CA ILE A 419 2.24 19.20 -13.00
C ILE A 419 2.37 17.69 -13.21
N ALA A 420 2.90 16.98 -12.22
CA ALA A 420 3.06 15.53 -12.29
C ALA A 420 1.71 14.81 -12.40
N GLU A 421 0.69 15.27 -11.69
CA GLU A 421 -0.63 14.64 -11.72
C GLU A 421 -1.35 14.87 -13.05
N ILE A 422 -1.22 16.04 -13.66
CA ILE A 422 -1.76 16.31 -15.02
C ILE A 422 -1.18 15.30 -16.02
N VAL A 423 0.14 15.10 -16.02
CA VAL A 423 0.80 14.11 -16.89
C VAL A 423 0.33 12.70 -16.57
N SER A 424 0.21 12.35 -15.29
CA SER A 424 -0.28 11.06 -14.82
C SER A 424 -1.67 10.74 -15.36
N VAL A 425 -2.60 11.69 -15.28
CA VAL A 425 -3.98 11.54 -15.78
C VAL A 425 -3.99 11.39 -17.29
N LEU A 426 -3.23 12.19 -18.03
CA LEU A 426 -3.16 12.10 -19.49
C LEU A 426 -2.63 10.73 -19.93
N LEU A 427 -1.57 10.24 -19.32
CA LEU A 427 -1.03 8.91 -19.58
C LEU A 427 -2.03 7.80 -19.22
N SER A 428 -2.69 7.95 -18.07
CA SER A 428 -3.70 6.97 -17.61
C SER A 428 -4.89 6.90 -18.55
N LEU A 429 -5.37 8.03 -19.03
CA LEU A 429 -6.46 8.08 -20.02
C LEU A 429 -6.02 7.47 -21.36
N GLY A 430 -4.78 7.74 -21.83
CA GLY A 430 -4.23 7.13 -23.03
C GLY A 430 -4.15 5.60 -22.92
N PHE A 431 -3.62 5.08 -21.80
CA PHE A 431 -3.58 3.63 -21.57
C PHE A 431 -4.99 3.04 -21.38
N TYR A 432 -5.90 3.75 -20.74
CA TYR A 432 -7.28 3.31 -20.62
C TYR A 432 -7.97 3.22 -21.97
N ALA A 433 -7.79 4.21 -22.85
CA ALA A 433 -8.31 4.15 -24.22
C ALA A 433 -7.77 2.93 -24.99
N ARG A 434 -6.47 2.63 -24.85
CA ARG A 434 -5.84 1.43 -25.45
C ARG A 434 -6.41 0.14 -24.87
N ILE A 435 -6.57 0.04 -23.56
CA ILE A 435 -7.17 -1.12 -22.88
C ILE A 435 -8.64 -1.27 -23.29
N ASN A 436 -9.39 -0.18 -23.34
CA ASN A 436 -10.78 -0.22 -23.76
C ASN A 436 -10.91 -0.77 -25.18
N LYS A 437 -10.05 -0.31 -26.12
CA LYS A 437 -10.05 -0.78 -27.52
C LYS A 437 -9.62 -2.25 -27.65
N ASN A 438 -8.56 -2.66 -26.97
CA ASN A 438 -7.92 -3.95 -27.21
C ASN A 438 -8.41 -5.07 -26.28
N ILE A 439 -9.01 -4.74 -25.13
CA ILE A 439 -9.39 -5.71 -24.09
C ILE A 439 -10.89 -5.67 -23.81
N ILE A 440 -11.45 -4.48 -23.52
CA ILE A 440 -12.84 -4.38 -23.06
C ILE A 440 -13.80 -4.44 -24.26
N ALA A 441 -13.53 -3.71 -25.34
CA ALA A 441 -14.40 -3.69 -26.50
C ALA A 441 -14.55 -5.08 -27.18
N PRO A 442 -13.49 -5.90 -27.35
CA PRO A 442 -13.62 -7.23 -27.90
C PRO A 442 -14.46 -8.20 -27.08
N MET A 443 -14.70 -7.89 -25.79
CA MET A 443 -15.57 -8.73 -24.94
C MET A 443 -17.06 -8.62 -25.32
N TYR A 444 -17.45 -7.63 -26.13
CA TYR A 444 -18.82 -7.48 -26.63
C TYR A 444 -19.08 -8.41 -27.83
N SER A 445 -18.04 -8.84 -28.53
CA SER A 445 -18.19 -9.81 -29.63
C SER A 445 -18.47 -11.20 -29.05
N PRO A 446 -19.37 -12.01 -29.67
CA PRO A 446 -19.50 -13.41 -29.31
C PRO A 446 -18.14 -14.11 -29.39
N ALA A 447 -17.90 -15.07 -28.49
CA ALA A 447 -16.74 -15.94 -28.64
C ALA A 447 -16.95 -16.78 -29.90
N GLU A 448 -16.08 -16.61 -30.92
CA GLU A 448 -15.96 -17.54 -32.03
C GLU A 448 -15.62 -18.93 -31.51
#